data_d36e58343df9a9acc2570b7a8c90d440
#
_entry.id   d36e58343df9a9acc2570b7a8c90d440
#
_cell.length_a   1.000
_cell.length_b   1.000
_cell.length_c   1.000
_cell.angle_alpha   90.00
_cell.angle_beta   90.00
_cell.angle_gamma   90.00
#
_symmetry.space_group_name_H-M   'P 1'
#
loop_
_entity.id
_entity.type
_entity.pdbx_description
1 polymer ?
#
loop_
_entity_poly.entity_id
_entity_poly.type
_entity_poly.pdbx_seq_one_letter_code
_entity_poly.pdbx_strand_id
1 'polypeptide(L)'
;MLNCIKESFNLTNKYIILATPLILFSLLSSLYILFSLGGNLVSLLIALILFILMLAAFVSGWSFMLKTCVQEPERDDPNSLIKDFPAGVGEYFLSVLGLIFIVAVLSIGVLGASYAAGMKLIGNIGISSTAMSGALESTVALKSFLMSLTDEQLFRL
;
A
#
# COMPACT_ATOMS: atom_id res chain seq x y z
N MET A 1 -21.23 -30.30 2.43
CA MET A 1 -20.69 -29.18 1.65
C MET A 1 -21.66 -28.00 1.52
N LEU A 2 -22.89 -28.21 1.09
CA LEU A 2 -23.90 -27.14 0.95
C LEU A 2 -24.19 -26.37 2.27
N ASN A 3 -24.17 -27.03 3.42
CA ASN A 3 -24.39 -26.39 4.72
C ASN A 3 -23.25 -25.45 5.11
N CYS A 4 -21.99 -25.80 4.84
CA CYS A 4 -20.86 -24.92 5.08
C CYS A 4 -20.89 -23.65 4.21
N ILE A 5 -21.34 -23.79 2.95
CA ILE A 5 -21.51 -22.65 2.04
C ILE A 5 -22.60 -21.72 2.54
N LYS A 6 -23.72 -22.28 3.00
CA LYS A 6 -24.85 -21.52 3.55
C LYS A 6 -24.47 -20.80 4.86
N GLU A 7 -23.73 -21.46 5.74
CA GLU A 7 -23.20 -20.84 6.96
C GLU A 7 -22.20 -19.73 6.65
N SER A 8 -21.28 -19.94 5.72
CA SER A 8 -20.35 -18.90 5.28
C SER A 8 -21.05 -17.70 4.66
N PHE A 9 -22.11 -17.92 3.90
CA PHE A 9 -22.94 -16.84 3.33
C PHE A 9 -23.70 -16.07 4.41
N ASN A 10 -24.27 -16.76 5.40
CA ASN A 10 -24.95 -16.14 6.52
C ASN A 10 -23.99 -15.32 7.39
N LEU A 11 -22.78 -15.85 7.66
CA LEU A 11 -21.73 -15.13 8.36
C LEU A 11 -21.29 -13.89 7.59
N THR A 12 -21.05 -14.01 6.29
CA THR A 12 -20.65 -12.89 5.44
C THR A 12 -21.74 -11.81 5.41
N ASN A 13 -23.00 -12.19 5.32
CA ASN A 13 -24.12 -11.24 5.33
C ASN A 13 -24.31 -10.57 6.69
N LYS A 14 -24.12 -11.30 7.79
CA LYS A 14 -24.16 -10.76 9.15
C LYS A 14 -23.07 -9.73 9.39
N TYR A 15 -21.88 -9.94 8.81
CA TYR A 15 -20.71 -9.07 9.00
C TYR A 15 -20.38 -8.18 7.80
N ILE A 16 -21.33 -7.97 6.88
CA ILE A 16 -21.18 -7.06 5.73
C ILE A 16 -20.83 -5.63 6.19
N ILE A 17 -21.22 -5.30 7.42
CA ILE A 17 -20.90 -4.03 8.07
C ILE A 17 -19.39 -3.77 8.18
N LEU A 18 -18.56 -4.83 8.23
CA LEU A 18 -17.11 -4.74 8.23
C LEU A 18 -16.53 -4.20 6.90
N ALA A 19 -17.28 -4.31 5.81
CA ALA A 19 -16.90 -3.73 4.52
C ALA A 19 -17.16 -2.20 4.47
N THR A 20 -18.03 -1.67 5.31
CA THR A 20 -18.39 -0.25 5.29
C THR A 20 -17.19 0.69 5.47
N PRO A 21 -16.32 0.51 6.48
CA PRO A 21 -15.13 1.34 6.63
C PRO A 21 -14.18 1.24 5.42
N LEU A 22 -14.08 0.05 4.80
CA LEU A 22 -13.23 -0.18 3.64
C LEU A 22 -13.73 0.55 2.40
N ILE A 23 -15.03 0.55 2.16
CA ILE A 23 -15.67 1.30 1.07
C ILE A 23 -15.45 2.80 1.29
N LEU A 24 -15.68 3.28 2.51
CA LEU A 24 -15.53 4.69 2.87
C LEU A 24 -14.07 5.15 2.73
N PHE A 25 -13.13 4.33 3.18
CA PHE A 25 -11.70 4.58 3.00
C PHE A 25 -11.29 4.61 1.53
N SER A 26 -11.80 3.70 0.70
CA SER A 26 -11.55 3.67 -0.73
C SER A 26 -12.03 4.94 -1.43
N LEU A 27 -13.23 5.42 -1.10
CA LEU A 27 -13.78 6.67 -1.62
C LEU A 27 -12.94 7.88 -1.19
N LEU A 28 -12.59 7.97 0.09
CA LEU A 28 -11.76 9.05 0.62
C LEU A 28 -10.37 9.05 -0.02
N SER A 29 -9.75 7.88 -0.20
CA SER A 29 -8.46 7.73 -0.85
C SER A 29 -8.50 8.17 -2.31
N SER A 30 -9.56 7.82 -3.04
CA SER A 30 -9.75 8.23 -4.44
C SER A 30 -9.88 9.74 -4.57
N LEU A 31 -10.69 10.38 -3.73
CA LEU A 31 -10.83 11.83 -3.68
C LEU A 31 -9.51 12.50 -3.33
N TYR A 32 -8.81 11.96 -2.35
CA TYR A 32 -7.53 12.48 -1.90
C TYR A 32 -6.47 12.48 -3.01
N ILE A 33 -6.34 11.39 -3.77
CA ILE A 33 -5.43 11.28 -4.90
C ILE A 33 -5.78 12.33 -5.97
N LEU A 34 -7.07 12.52 -6.25
CA LEU A 34 -7.54 13.49 -7.24
C LEU A 34 -7.11 14.93 -6.89
N PHE A 35 -7.18 15.30 -5.61
CA PHE A 35 -6.76 16.63 -5.13
C PHE A 35 -5.23 16.77 -5.05
N SER A 36 -4.48 15.69 -4.93
CA SER A 36 -3.01 15.71 -4.78
C SER A 36 -2.26 15.86 -6.11
N LEU A 37 -2.90 15.58 -7.26
CA LEU A 37 -2.26 15.51 -8.59
C LEU A 37 -1.81 16.86 -9.15
N GLY A 38 -2.21 18.00 -8.60
CA GLY A 38 -1.90 19.35 -9.11
C GLY A 38 -0.88 20.15 -8.29
N GLY A 39 -0.24 19.54 -7.28
CA GLY A 39 0.57 20.23 -6.28
C GLY A 39 2.07 20.31 -6.60
N ASN A 40 2.75 21.26 -5.95
CA ASN A 40 4.20 21.31 -5.90
C ASN A 40 4.76 20.23 -4.95
N LEU A 41 6.10 20.07 -4.92
CA LEU A 41 6.77 19.05 -4.09
C LEU A 41 6.37 19.13 -2.60
N VAL A 42 6.21 20.34 -2.07
CA VAL A 42 5.84 20.55 -0.67
C VAL A 42 4.41 20.06 -0.39
N SER A 43 3.46 20.38 -1.29
CA SER A 43 2.09 19.91 -1.14
C SER A 43 1.99 18.39 -1.26
N LEU A 44 2.82 17.78 -2.11
CA LEU A 44 2.88 16.32 -2.27
C LEU A 44 3.42 15.65 -1.00
N LEU A 45 4.43 16.23 -0.34
CA LEU A 45 4.95 15.70 0.94
C LEU A 45 3.90 15.80 2.06
N ILE A 46 3.23 16.96 2.18
CA ILE A 46 2.14 17.13 3.15
C ILE A 46 1.02 16.14 2.88
N ALA A 47 0.65 16.00 1.63
CA ALA A 47 -0.33 15.03 1.20
C ALA A 47 0.07 13.61 1.59
N LEU A 48 1.31 13.18 1.34
CA LEU A 48 1.79 11.85 1.71
C LEU A 48 1.67 11.61 3.22
N ILE A 49 2.06 12.60 4.04
CA ILE A 49 1.96 12.49 5.52
C ILE A 49 0.50 12.32 5.94
N LEU A 50 -0.39 13.14 5.42
CA LEU A 50 -1.83 13.05 5.73
C LEU A 50 -2.41 11.70 5.30
N PHE A 51 -2.00 11.17 4.15
CA PHE A 51 -2.42 9.85 3.68
C PHE A 51 -1.97 8.74 4.62
N ILE A 52 -0.71 8.78 5.10
CA ILE A 52 -0.17 7.82 6.06
C ILE A 52 -0.96 7.86 7.37
N LEU A 53 -1.29 9.05 7.88
CA LEU A 53 -2.08 9.21 9.10
C LEU A 53 -3.50 8.66 8.91
N MET A 54 -4.14 8.94 7.78
CA MET A 54 -5.47 8.42 7.43
C MET A 54 -5.45 6.90 7.32
N LEU A 55 -4.43 6.33 6.69
CA LEU A 55 -4.24 4.88 6.57
C LEU A 55 -4.04 4.23 7.95
N ALA A 56 -3.21 4.83 8.81
CA ALA A 56 -2.99 4.33 10.17
C ALA A 56 -4.28 4.34 11.00
N ALA A 57 -5.06 5.41 10.93
CA ALA A 57 -6.36 5.51 11.60
C ALA A 57 -7.35 4.46 11.09
N PHE A 58 -7.41 4.27 9.77
CA PHE A 58 -8.28 3.27 9.15
C PHE A 58 -7.90 1.85 9.59
N VAL A 59 -6.63 1.47 9.46
CA VAL A 59 -6.16 0.11 9.79
C VAL A 59 -6.36 -0.18 11.27
N SER A 60 -6.10 0.78 12.16
CA SER A 60 -6.29 0.60 13.60
C SER A 60 -7.77 0.41 13.98
N GLY A 61 -8.67 1.24 13.49
CA GLY A 61 -10.10 1.13 13.73
C GLY A 61 -10.68 -0.18 13.15
N TRP A 62 -10.30 -0.52 11.93
CA TRP A 62 -10.76 -1.74 11.26
C TRP A 62 -10.25 -3.02 11.93
N SER A 63 -8.98 -3.05 12.35
CA SER A 63 -8.40 -4.18 13.09
C SER A 63 -9.10 -4.40 14.43
N PHE A 64 -9.49 -3.34 15.13
CA PHE A 64 -10.25 -3.44 16.37
C PHE A 64 -11.63 -4.03 16.13
N MET A 65 -12.35 -3.57 15.10
CA MET A 65 -13.65 -4.14 14.73
C MET A 65 -13.54 -5.63 14.40
N LEU A 66 -12.48 -6.05 13.68
CA LEU A 66 -12.21 -7.46 13.38
C LEU A 66 -11.97 -8.26 14.67
N LYS A 67 -11.16 -7.75 15.59
CA LYS A 67 -10.91 -8.37 16.89
C LYS A 67 -12.20 -8.57 17.67
N THR A 68 -13.01 -7.53 17.78
CA THR A 68 -14.31 -7.59 18.49
C THR A 68 -15.26 -8.59 17.84
N CYS A 69 -15.32 -8.62 16.51
CA CYS A 69 -16.13 -9.59 15.77
C CYS A 69 -15.75 -11.05 16.06
N VAL A 70 -14.44 -11.33 16.20
CA VAL A 70 -13.94 -12.68 16.52
C VAL A 70 -14.16 -13.04 18.00
N GLN A 71 -14.05 -12.07 18.89
CA GLN A 71 -14.20 -12.29 20.33
C GLN A 71 -15.68 -12.41 20.78
N GLU A 72 -16.57 -11.72 20.08
CA GLU A 72 -17.99 -11.67 20.39
C GLU A 72 -18.87 -12.15 19.20
N PRO A 73 -18.80 -13.44 18.82
CA PRO A 73 -19.50 -13.94 17.62
C PRO A 73 -21.04 -13.92 17.78
N GLU A 74 -21.54 -13.92 19.01
CA GLU A 74 -22.98 -13.93 19.32
C GLU A 74 -23.59 -12.54 19.51
N ARG A 75 -22.86 -11.48 19.15
CA ARG A 75 -23.37 -10.10 19.26
C ARG A 75 -24.65 -9.92 18.47
N ASP A 76 -25.73 -9.50 19.14
CA ASP A 76 -27.07 -9.40 18.56
C ASP A 76 -27.20 -8.28 17.51
N ASP A 77 -26.46 -7.18 17.68
CA ASP A 77 -26.49 -6.04 16.76
C ASP A 77 -25.15 -5.84 16.04
N PRO A 78 -25.03 -6.31 14.78
CA PRO A 78 -23.82 -6.09 13.99
C PRO A 78 -23.50 -4.61 13.74
N ASN A 79 -24.51 -3.73 13.74
CA ASN A 79 -24.31 -2.29 13.50
C ASN A 79 -23.56 -1.62 14.65
N SER A 80 -23.60 -2.22 15.85
CA SER A 80 -22.84 -1.71 16.99
C SER A 80 -21.33 -1.78 16.79
N LEU A 81 -20.83 -2.64 15.88
CA LEU A 81 -19.40 -2.73 15.52
C LEU A 81 -18.84 -1.43 14.95
N ILE A 82 -19.65 -0.63 14.24
CA ILE A 82 -19.18 0.67 13.74
C ILE A 82 -18.83 1.62 14.89
N LYS A 83 -19.52 1.52 16.02
CA LYS A 83 -19.26 2.34 17.20
C LYS A 83 -17.90 2.03 17.84
N ASP A 84 -17.38 0.83 17.59
CA ASP A 84 -16.08 0.38 18.09
C ASP A 84 -14.92 0.92 17.25
N PHE A 85 -15.18 1.39 16.01
CA PHE A 85 -14.16 1.93 15.12
C PHE A 85 -13.36 3.10 15.74
N PRO A 86 -13.98 4.15 16.32
CA PRO A 86 -13.23 5.23 16.98
C PRO A 86 -12.42 4.75 18.18
N ALA A 87 -12.94 3.78 18.95
CA ALA A 87 -12.21 3.19 20.08
C ALA A 87 -10.92 2.50 19.61
N GLY A 88 -11.01 1.74 18.51
CA GLY A 88 -9.85 1.11 17.90
C GLY A 88 -8.81 2.11 17.39
N VAL A 89 -9.23 3.24 16.83
CA VAL A 89 -8.32 4.32 16.46
C VAL A 89 -7.60 4.84 17.70
N GLY A 90 -8.32 5.09 18.82
CA GLY A 90 -7.69 5.58 20.06
C GLY A 90 -6.67 4.60 20.66
N GLU A 91 -6.95 3.30 20.60
CA GLU A 91 -6.12 2.26 21.23
C GLU A 91 -4.90 1.86 20.39
N TYR A 92 -5.08 1.68 19.08
CA TYR A 92 -4.04 1.06 18.21
C TYR A 92 -3.35 2.01 17.25
N PHE A 93 -3.78 3.27 17.14
CA PHE A 93 -3.25 4.22 16.16
C PHE A 93 -1.72 4.35 16.20
N LEU A 94 -1.15 4.58 17.38
CA LEU A 94 0.31 4.74 17.53
C LEU A 94 1.07 3.46 17.20
N SER A 95 0.51 2.30 17.56
CA SER A 95 1.12 1.00 17.25
C SER A 95 1.14 0.73 15.75
N VAL A 96 0.04 1.01 15.07
CA VAL A 96 -0.08 0.86 13.60
C VAL A 96 0.81 1.87 12.89
N LEU A 97 0.86 3.11 13.35
CA LEU A 97 1.75 4.15 12.80
C LEU A 97 3.22 3.75 12.94
N GLY A 98 3.62 3.21 14.10
CA GLY A 98 4.95 2.67 14.32
C GLY A 98 5.28 1.51 13.39
N LEU A 99 4.33 0.58 13.17
CA LEU A 99 4.48 -0.51 12.22
C LEU A 99 4.67 -0.01 10.79
N ILE A 100 3.84 0.94 10.34
CA ILE A 100 3.97 1.56 9.00
C ILE A 100 5.36 2.19 8.85
N PHE A 101 5.85 2.91 9.88
CA PHE A 101 7.16 3.52 9.85
C PHE A 101 8.28 2.47 9.72
N ILE A 102 8.24 1.38 10.49
CA ILE A 102 9.21 0.29 10.41
C ILE A 102 9.21 -0.33 9.01
N VAL A 103 8.01 -0.64 8.46
CA VAL A 103 7.87 -1.20 7.11
C VAL A 103 8.42 -0.24 6.06
N ALA A 104 8.17 1.07 6.19
CA ALA A 104 8.70 2.08 5.28
C ALA A 104 10.24 2.13 5.31
N VAL A 105 10.85 2.14 6.49
CA VAL A 105 12.31 2.13 6.64
C VAL A 105 12.92 0.86 6.04
N LEU A 106 12.34 -0.30 6.31
CA LEU A 106 12.80 -1.57 5.72
C LEU A 106 12.67 -1.56 4.19
N SER A 107 11.55 -1.05 3.67
CA SER A 107 11.33 -0.96 2.22
C SER A 107 12.34 -0.05 1.54
N ILE A 108 12.64 1.12 2.13
CA ILE A 108 13.69 2.03 1.64
C ILE A 108 15.06 1.34 1.66
N GLY A 109 15.36 0.60 2.73
CA GLY A 109 16.61 -0.16 2.85
C GLY A 109 16.75 -1.22 1.74
N VAL A 110 15.70 -2.01 1.51
CA VAL A 110 15.69 -3.03 0.45
C VAL A 110 15.80 -2.40 -0.94
N LEU A 111 15.03 -1.34 -1.21
CA LEU A 111 15.08 -0.63 -2.49
C LEU A 111 16.46 0.00 -2.73
N GLY A 112 17.05 0.62 -1.70
CA GLY A 112 18.39 1.21 -1.78
C GLY A 112 19.46 0.15 -2.04
N ALA A 113 19.41 -0.99 -1.35
CA ALA A 113 20.32 -2.10 -1.58
C ALA A 113 20.16 -2.70 -2.99
N SER A 114 18.93 -2.87 -3.45
CA SER A 114 18.64 -3.37 -4.80
C SER A 114 19.15 -2.41 -5.88
N TYR A 115 18.95 -1.09 -5.67
CA TYR A 115 19.47 -0.07 -6.56
C TYR A 115 21.01 -0.07 -6.61
N ALA A 116 21.67 -0.13 -5.45
CA ALA A 116 23.14 -0.17 -5.38
C ALA A 116 23.71 -1.43 -6.02
N ALA A 117 23.08 -2.59 -5.84
CA ALA A 117 23.45 -3.84 -6.50
C ALA A 117 23.25 -3.74 -8.03
N GLY A 118 22.13 -3.20 -8.47
CA GLY A 118 21.85 -2.96 -9.90
C GLY A 118 22.89 -2.05 -10.55
N MET A 119 23.22 -0.93 -9.90
CA MET A 119 24.25 -0.01 -10.40
C MET A 119 25.64 -0.66 -10.50
N LYS A 120 25.98 -1.54 -9.56
CA LYS A 120 27.23 -2.29 -9.58
C LYS A 120 27.30 -3.29 -10.73
N LEU A 121 26.19 -3.98 -11.00
CA LEU A 121 26.05 -4.91 -12.11
C LEU A 121 26.12 -4.18 -13.46
N ILE A 122 25.36 -3.09 -13.61
CA ILE A 122 25.33 -2.26 -14.83
C ILE A 122 26.70 -1.63 -15.10
N GLY A 123 27.39 -1.13 -14.06
CA GLY A 123 28.77 -0.61 -14.20
C GLY A 123 29.74 -1.66 -14.68
N ASN A 124 29.62 -2.91 -14.25
CA ASN A 124 30.47 -4.02 -14.76
C ASN A 124 30.14 -4.44 -16.21
N ILE A 125 28.94 -4.09 -16.70
CA ILE A 125 28.54 -4.37 -18.10
C ILE A 125 28.96 -3.23 -19.05
N GLY A 126 29.56 -2.15 -18.52
CA GLY A 126 29.97 -0.99 -19.31
C GLY A 126 28.85 -0.09 -19.79
N ILE A 127 27.65 -0.26 -19.20
CA ILE A 127 26.48 0.62 -19.45
C ILE A 127 26.54 1.81 -18.48
N SER A 128 26.57 3.04 -19.01
CA SER A 128 26.53 4.22 -18.14
C SER A 128 25.18 4.40 -17.45
N SER A 129 25.20 4.79 -16.19
CA SER A 129 23.98 5.07 -15.42
C SER A 129 23.12 6.17 -16.05
N THR A 130 23.75 7.13 -16.73
CA THR A 130 23.08 8.20 -17.48
C THR A 130 22.35 7.69 -18.71
N ALA A 131 22.91 6.72 -19.44
CA ALA A 131 22.23 6.09 -20.56
C ALA A 131 21.00 5.30 -20.13
N MET A 132 21.08 4.61 -18.98
CA MET A 132 19.95 3.86 -18.44
C MET A 132 18.85 4.76 -17.89
N SER A 133 19.18 5.84 -17.19
CA SER A 133 18.17 6.79 -16.71
C SER A 133 17.42 7.46 -17.87
N GLY A 134 18.13 7.85 -18.93
CA GLY A 134 17.51 8.40 -20.13
C GLY A 134 16.62 7.40 -20.87
N ALA A 135 16.97 6.11 -20.86
CA ALA A 135 16.15 5.06 -21.46
C ALA A 135 14.82 4.85 -20.71
N LEU A 136 14.77 5.11 -19.42
CA LEU A 136 13.56 4.95 -18.60
C LEU A 136 12.55 6.11 -18.73
N GLU A 137 12.93 7.21 -19.38
CA GLU A 137 12.06 8.39 -19.55
C GLU A 137 10.91 8.16 -20.55
N SER A 138 11.08 7.27 -21.53
CA SER A 138 10.00 6.92 -22.47
C SER A 138 10.17 5.53 -23.07
N THR A 139 9.05 4.94 -23.51
CA THR A 139 9.05 3.62 -24.18
C THR A 139 9.85 3.63 -25.49
N VAL A 140 9.92 4.76 -26.17
CA VAL A 140 10.70 4.94 -27.41
C VAL A 140 12.19 4.97 -27.09
N ALA A 141 12.58 5.71 -26.05
CA ALA A 141 13.96 5.77 -25.56
C ALA A 141 14.44 4.40 -25.06
N LEU A 142 13.58 3.67 -24.33
CA LEU A 142 13.89 2.31 -23.87
C LEU A 142 14.13 1.35 -25.04
N LYS A 143 13.30 1.42 -26.08
CA LYS A 143 13.44 0.57 -27.28
C LYS A 143 14.73 0.88 -28.02
N SER A 144 15.06 2.15 -28.22
CA SER A 144 16.31 2.56 -28.87
C SER A 144 17.56 2.16 -28.07
N PHE A 145 17.48 2.26 -26.73
CA PHE A 145 18.53 1.82 -25.83
C PHE A 145 18.75 0.31 -25.92
N LEU A 146 17.68 -0.50 -25.87
CA LEU A 146 17.80 -1.96 -26.00
C LEU A 146 18.39 -2.39 -27.35
N MET A 147 18.07 -1.67 -28.44
CA MET A 147 18.63 -1.93 -29.76
C MET A 147 20.10 -1.50 -29.89
N SER A 148 20.58 -0.62 -29.01
CA SER A 148 22.00 -0.17 -29.00
C SER A 148 22.90 -1.06 -28.17
N LEU A 149 22.38 -2.00 -27.41
CA LEU A 149 23.16 -2.94 -26.61
C LEU A 149 23.80 -4.01 -27.51
N THR A 150 25.04 -4.33 -27.21
CA THR A 150 25.72 -5.44 -27.86
C THR A 150 25.20 -6.79 -27.36
N ASP A 151 25.35 -7.85 -28.16
CA ASP A 151 24.89 -9.20 -27.79
C ASP A 151 25.51 -9.67 -26.46
N GLU A 152 26.74 -9.27 -26.16
CA GLU A 152 27.40 -9.59 -24.89
C GLU A 152 26.76 -8.84 -23.70
N GLN A 153 26.30 -7.62 -23.90
CA GLN A 153 25.60 -6.82 -22.88
C GLN A 153 24.21 -7.34 -22.66
N LEU A 154 23.50 -7.80 -23.72
CA LEU A 154 22.16 -8.41 -23.63
C LEU A 154 22.19 -9.74 -22.90
N PHE A 155 23.27 -10.52 -23.04
CA PHE A 155 23.38 -11.81 -22.36
C PHE A 155 23.66 -11.71 -20.85
N ARG A 156 24.13 -10.56 -20.38
CA ARG A 156 24.46 -10.29 -18.96
C ARG A 156 23.40 -9.50 -18.23
N LEU A 157 22.35 -9.02 -18.89
CA LEU A 157 21.16 -8.40 -18.31
C LEU A 157 20.14 -9.45 -17.87
#